data_34fbe0ae7491e198feebc0e09a283a87
#
_entry.id   34fbe0ae7491e198feebc0e09a283a87
#
_cell.length_a   1.000
_cell.length_b   1.000
_cell.length_c   1.000
_cell.angle_alpha   90.00
_cell.angle_beta   90.00
_cell.angle_gamma   90.00
#
_symmetry.space_group_name_H-M   'P 1'
#
loop_
_entity.id
_entity.type
_entity.pdbx_description
1 polymer ?
#
loop_
_entity_poly.entity_id
_entity_poly.type
_entity_poly.pdbx_seq_one_letter_code
_entity_poly.pdbx_strand_id
1 'polypeptide(L)'
;SPEFLEWLRKVCDVPHLLPDPYLVGAGYMKSYRGDSLKIHSDFNWNEECQTHRALSLILYFTPEWEEKWNGDLQFWDFDKQGKVVSYLPEMGNVVIWKYHKRGFHGHPNPIECPDDKFRVGFRLFYYIADSKHDWRDPPHKSLYWYDKDADQPYHLENEYGHGNLDANED
;
A
#
# COMPACT_ATOMS: atom_id res chain seq x y z
N SER A 1 -6.05 -8.08 -17.83
CA SER A 1 -7.00 -8.87 -18.67
C SER A 1 -8.15 -9.39 -17.82
N PRO A 2 -9.28 -9.78 -18.45
CA PRO A 2 -10.40 -10.41 -17.74
C PRO A 2 -10.00 -11.68 -16.99
N GLU A 3 -9.14 -12.50 -17.57
CA GLU A 3 -8.66 -13.76 -16.99
C GLU A 3 -7.87 -13.51 -15.70
N PHE A 4 -7.01 -12.51 -15.70
CA PHE A 4 -6.24 -12.12 -14.52
C PHE A 4 -7.15 -11.58 -13.40
N LEU A 5 -8.14 -10.80 -13.76
CA LEU A 5 -9.13 -10.28 -12.80
C LEU A 5 -9.95 -11.42 -12.18
N GLU A 6 -10.35 -12.40 -12.98
CA GLU A 6 -11.06 -13.57 -12.49
C GLU A 6 -10.18 -14.45 -11.59
N TRP A 7 -8.91 -14.58 -11.92
CA TRP A 7 -7.93 -15.25 -11.06
C TRP A 7 -7.80 -14.54 -9.71
N LEU A 8 -7.66 -13.19 -9.71
CA LEU A 8 -7.60 -12.40 -8.47
C LEU A 8 -8.86 -12.59 -7.61
N ARG A 9 -10.04 -12.58 -8.21
CA ARG A 9 -11.31 -12.81 -7.50
C ARG A 9 -11.31 -14.13 -6.74
N LYS A 10 -10.82 -15.18 -7.40
CA LYS A 10 -10.77 -16.52 -6.80
C LYS A 10 -9.70 -16.65 -5.73
N VAL A 11 -8.48 -16.22 -6.02
CA VAL A 11 -7.33 -16.37 -5.10
C VAL A 11 -7.51 -15.51 -3.85
N CYS A 12 -8.03 -14.30 -4.02
CA CYS A 12 -8.22 -13.38 -2.91
C CYS A 12 -9.60 -13.48 -2.25
N ASP A 13 -10.50 -14.31 -2.78
CA ASP A 13 -11.87 -14.41 -2.28
C ASP A 13 -12.54 -13.01 -2.16
N VAL A 14 -12.50 -12.27 -3.27
CA VAL A 14 -13.14 -10.95 -3.40
C VAL A 14 -14.03 -10.98 -4.64
N PRO A 15 -15.31 -11.36 -4.50
CA PRO A 15 -16.25 -11.32 -5.60
C PRO A 15 -16.47 -9.86 -6.04
N HIS A 16 -16.85 -9.67 -7.30
CA HIS A 16 -17.17 -8.34 -7.85
C HIS A 16 -16.00 -7.34 -7.88
N LEU A 17 -14.76 -7.86 -7.89
CA LEU A 17 -13.56 -7.03 -8.01
C LEU A 17 -13.55 -6.28 -9.34
N LEU A 18 -13.25 -4.98 -9.27
CA LEU A 18 -13.18 -4.06 -10.41
C LEU A 18 -11.75 -3.55 -10.59
N PRO A 19 -11.26 -3.42 -11.82
CA PRO A 19 -9.99 -2.74 -12.08
C PRO A 19 -10.17 -1.22 -11.98
N ASP A 20 -9.06 -0.51 -11.77
CA ASP A 20 -9.02 0.95 -11.88
C ASP A 20 -8.59 1.36 -13.31
N PRO A 21 -9.49 1.90 -14.13
CA PRO A 21 -9.15 2.34 -15.48
C PRO A 21 -8.33 3.64 -15.50
N TYR A 22 -8.35 4.41 -14.42
CA TYR A 22 -7.66 5.70 -14.31
C TYR A 22 -6.29 5.59 -13.64
N LEU A 23 -5.96 4.45 -13.04
CA LEU A 23 -4.73 4.20 -12.30
C LEU A 23 -4.46 5.26 -11.20
N VAL A 24 -5.50 5.68 -10.48
CA VAL A 24 -5.39 6.69 -9.41
C VAL A 24 -4.44 6.20 -8.31
N GLY A 25 -3.30 6.89 -8.14
CA GLY A 25 -2.24 6.51 -7.23
C GLY A 25 -1.54 5.19 -7.56
N ALA A 26 -1.85 4.59 -8.70
CA ALA A 26 -1.27 3.34 -9.21
C ALA A 26 -0.28 3.61 -10.36
N GLY A 27 0.38 2.57 -10.87
CA GLY A 27 1.28 2.66 -12.00
C GLY A 27 2.72 2.30 -11.66
N TYR A 28 3.62 2.75 -12.52
CA TYR A 28 5.04 2.47 -12.42
C TYR A 28 5.67 3.26 -11.27
N MET A 29 6.47 2.58 -10.46
CA MET A 29 7.22 3.19 -9.37
C MET A 29 8.70 2.96 -9.57
N LYS A 30 9.48 4.00 -9.28
CA LYS A 30 10.94 3.92 -9.23
C LYS A 30 11.42 4.69 -8.01
N SER A 31 12.19 4.02 -7.16
CA SER A 31 12.81 4.64 -5.99
C SER A 31 14.32 4.52 -6.07
N TYR A 32 14.99 5.53 -5.58
CA TYR A 32 16.42 5.72 -5.64
C TYR A 32 17.07 5.53 -4.26
N ARG A 33 18.38 5.53 -4.23
CA ARG A 33 19.14 5.60 -2.99
C ARG A 33 18.69 6.81 -2.16
N GLY A 34 18.44 6.59 -0.87
CA GLY A 34 17.96 7.59 0.07
C GLY A 34 16.44 7.69 0.17
N ASP A 35 15.70 7.16 -0.81
CA ASP A 35 14.23 7.16 -0.75
C ASP A 35 13.72 6.23 0.34
N SER A 36 12.63 6.63 0.97
CA SER A 36 11.89 5.82 1.94
C SER A 36 10.39 6.10 1.82
N LEU A 37 9.58 5.19 2.31
CA LEU A 37 8.15 5.38 2.41
C LEU A 37 7.70 5.05 3.82
N LYS A 38 7.22 6.05 4.53
CA LYS A 38 6.72 5.90 5.90
C LYS A 38 5.64 4.83 5.97
N ILE A 39 5.54 4.19 7.13
CA ILE A 39 4.50 3.20 7.38
C ILE A 39 3.15 3.90 7.36
N HIS A 40 2.24 3.39 6.54
CA HIS A 40 0.92 3.96 6.31
C HIS A 40 -0.10 2.87 5.96
N SER A 41 -1.36 3.20 6.14
CA SER A 41 -2.48 2.51 5.49
C SER A 41 -2.88 3.30 4.25
N ASP A 42 -3.20 2.60 3.19
CA ASP A 42 -3.62 3.23 1.92
C ASP A 42 -4.96 3.98 2.04
N PHE A 43 -5.19 4.94 1.15
CA PHE A 43 -6.53 5.50 0.93
C PHE A 43 -7.49 4.40 0.49
N ASN A 44 -8.76 4.51 0.89
CA ASN A 44 -9.77 3.46 0.66
C ASN A 44 -10.80 3.79 -0.41
N TRP A 45 -10.80 5.00 -0.94
CA TRP A 45 -11.83 5.49 -1.83
C TRP A 45 -11.26 5.99 -3.15
N ASN A 46 -11.89 5.62 -4.26
CA ASN A 46 -11.58 6.15 -5.59
C ASN A 46 -12.70 7.09 -6.02
N GLU A 47 -12.41 8.38 -6.06
CA GLU A 47 -13.38 9.42 -6.40
C GLU A 47 -13.85 9.33 -7.86
N GLU A 48 -12.96 8.95 -8.79
CA GLU A 48 -13.31 8.87 -10.21
C GLU A 48 -14.30 7.75 -10.50
N CYS A 49 -14.15 6.63 -9.82
CA CYS A 49 -15.00 5.45 -10.00
C CYS A 49 -16.09 5.32 -8.95
N GLN A 50 -16.08 6.12 -7.89
CA GLN A 50 -16.99 6.02 -6.75
C GLN A 50 -17.02 4.61 -6.15
N THR A 51 -15.84 4.06 -5.87
CA THR A 51 -15.65 2.67 -5.43
C THR A 51 -14.69 2.55 -4.26
N HIS A 52 -14.89 1.52 -3.43
CA HIS A 52 -14.00 1.20 -2.31
C HIS A 52 -12.84 0.32 -2.76
N ARG A 53 -11.64 0.60 -2.25
CA ARG A 53 -10.47 -0.26 -2.44
C ARG A 53 -10.70 -1.62 -1.78
N ALA A 54 -10.37 -2.66 -2.51
CA ALA A 54 -10.46 -4.04 -2.04
C ALA A 54 -9.10 -4.73 -1.98
N LEU A 55 -8.27 -4.52 -3.02
CA LEU A 55 -6.93 -5.12 -3.11
C LEU A 55 -5.90 -4.09 -3.55
N SER A 56 -4.70 -4.27 -3.06
CA SER A 56 -3.47 -3.68 -3.58
C SER A 56 -2.54 -4.79 -4.09
N LEU A 57 -1.84 -4.51 -5.17
CA LEU A 57 -0.87 -5.41 -5.78
C LEU A 57 0.38 -4.63 -6.16
N ILE A 58 1.55 -5.20 -5.88
CA ILE A 58 2.83 -4.72 -6.40
C ILE A 58 3.52 -5.88 -7.10
N LEU A 59 3.92 -5.66 -8.35
CA LEU A 59 4.83 -6.52 -9.10
C LEU A 59 6.18 -5.83 -9.18
N TYR A 60 7.24 -6.51 -8.75
CA TYR A 60 8.61 -5.97 -8.75
C TYR A 60 9.40 -6.36 -10.00
N PHE A 61 10.24 -5.44 -10.45
CA PHE A 61 11.08 -5.60 -11.64
C PHE A 61 12.56 -5.35 -11.35
N THR A 62 12.97 -5.28 -10.10
CA THR A 62 14.35 -5.02 -9.70
C THR A 62 15.17 -6.30 -9.79
N PRO A 63 16.16 -6.41 -10.68
CA PRO A 63 17.06 -7.55 -10.69
C PRO A 63 18.08 -7.46 -9.55
N GLU A 64 18.45 -8.61 -9.00
CA GLU A 64 19.58 -8.76 -8.08
C GLU A 64 19.55 -7.79 -6.88
N TRP A 65 18.38 -7.67 -6.21
CA TRP A 65 18.28 -6.83 -5.02
C TRP A 65 18.89 -7.52 -3.81
N GLU A 66 19.71 -6.81 -3.06
CA GLU A 66 20.29 -7.32 -1.81
C GLU A 66 19.54 -6.79 -0.59
N GLU A 67 19.29 -7.66 0.39
CA GLU A 67 18.57 -7.32 1.62
C GLU A 67 19.22 -6.15 2.38
N LYS A 68 20.55 -6.07 2.39
CA LYS A 68 21.30 -4.97 3.04
C LYS A 68 21.02 -3.59 2.45
N TRP A 69 20.39 -3.50 1.28
CA TRP A 69 20.04 -2.23 0.65
C TRP A 69 18.71 -1.66 1.14
N ASN A 70 18.03 -2.31 2.08
CA ASN A 70 16.70 -1.94 2.54
C ASN A 70 15.67 -1.90 1.39
N GLY A 71 14.59 -1.13 1.54
CA GLY A 71 13.56 -0.99 0.50
C GLY A 71 12.61 -2.18 0.40
N ASP A 72 12.71 -3.14 1.31
CA ASP A 72 11.74 -4.24 1.49
C ASP A 72 10.36 -3.69 1.82
N LEU A 73 9.32 -4.25 1.22
CA LEU A 73 7.94 -3.92 1.58
C LEU A 73 7.61 -4.57 2.91
N GLN A 74 7.46 -3.76 3.94
CA GLN A 74 7.18 -4.20 5.29
C GLN A 74 5.69 -4.06 5.61
N PHE A 75 5.13 -5.06 6.29
CA PHE A 75 3.81 -5.00 6.92
C PHE A 75 3.96 -4.92 8.43
N TRP A 76 3.19 -4.05 9.06
CA TRP A 76 3.28 -3.72 10.47
C TRP A 76 1.96 -4.01 11.17
N ASP A 77 2.06 -4.54 12.38
CA ASP A 77 0.92 -4.79 13.25
C ASP A 77 0.79 -3.64 14.24
N PHE A 78 -0.37 -2.99 14.22
CA PHE A 78 -0.65 -1.86 15.10
C PHE A 78 -0.58 -2.25 16.58
N ASP A 79 -1.18 -3.36 16.94
CA ASP A 79 -1.29 -3.78 18.35
C ASP A 79 0.07 -4.27 18.89
N LYS A 80 0.89 -4.87 18.03
CA LYS A 80 2.25 -5.32 18.37
C LYS A 80 3.31 -4.23 18.26
N GLN A 81 2.95 -3.07 17.71
CA GLN A 81 3.85 -1.92 17.49
C GLN A 81 5.13 -2.32 16.75
N GLY A 82 5.01 -3.17 15.74
CA GLY A 82 6.19 -3.67 15.05
C GLY A 82 5.96 -4.34 13.70
N LYS A 83 7.06 -4.54 12.99
CA LYS A 83 7.09 -5.27 11.73
C LYS A 83 6.73 -6.75 11.94
N VAL A 84 5.82 -7.24 11.12
CA VAL A 84 5.37 -8.65 11.14
C VAL A 84 6.02 -9.46 10.04
N VAL A 85 6.09 -8.90 8.83
CA VAL A 85 6.64 -9.56 7.65
C VAL A 85 7.19 -8.52 6.67
N SER A 86 8.15 -8.92 5.86
CA SER A 86 8.67 -8.11 4.77
C SER A 86 8.98 -8.93 3.52
N TYR A 87 8.97 -8.25 2.37
CA TYR A 87 9.23 -8.84 1.07
C TYR A 87 10.23 -7.97 0.30
N LEU A 88 11.31 -8.60 -0.17
CA LEU A 88 12.30 -7.91 -1.00
C LEU A 88 11.70 -7.53 -2.36
N PRO A 89 12.09 -6.38 -2.93
CA PRO A 89 11.58 -5.91 -4.21
C PRO A 89 12.28 -6.59 -5.41
N GLU A 90 12.47 -7.90 -5.34
CA GLU A 90 13.14 -8.69 -6.38
C GLU A 90 12.26 -8.91 -7.60
N MET A 91 12.89 -8.98 -8.76
CA MET A 91 12.21 -9.25 -10.02
C MET A 91 11.37 -10.52 -9.97
N GLY A 92 10.10 -10.39 -10.37
CA GLY A 92 9.14 -11.48 -10.41
C GLY A 92 8.36 -11.68 -9.11
N ASN A 93 8.76 -11.05 -8.01
CA ASN A 93 7.94 -11.06 -6.79
C ASN A 93 6.67 -10.25 -7.01
N VAL A 94 5.54 -10.87 -6.64
CA VAL A 94 4.21 -10.23 -6.61
C VAL A 94 3.71 -10.28 -5.18
N VAL A 95 3.39 -9.13 -4.63
CA VAL A 95 2.77 -9.02 -3.32
C VAL A 95 1.35 -8.51 -3.50
N ILE A 96 0.37 -9.25 -2.97
CA ILE A 96 -1.05 -8.93 -3.04
C ILE A 96 -1.60 -8.92 -1.63
N TRP A 97 -2.35 -7.88 -1.27
CA TRP A 97 -3.01 -7.83 0.03
C TRP A 97 -4.40 -7.22 -0.07
N LYS A 98 -5.28 -7.67 0.82
CA LYS A 98 -6.61 -7.06 0.98
C LYS A 98 -6.48 -5.72 1.69
N TYR A 99 -7.29 -4.76 1.27
CA TYR A 99 -7.41 -3.51 2.01
C TYR A 99 -7.94 -3.79 3.42
N HIS A 100 -7.31 -3.14 4.38
CA HIS A 100 -7.76 -3.04 5.76
C HIS A 100 -7.28 -1.72 6.35
N LYS A 101 -8.12 -1.00 7.10
CA LYS A 101 -7.77 0.29 7.68
C LYS A 101 -6.51 0.29 8.55
N ARG A 102 -6.19 -0.86 9.15
CA ARG A 102 -4.97 -1.09 9.92
C ARG A 102 -3.93 -1.91 9.14
N GLY A 103 -4.08 -1.99 7.84
CA GLY A 103 -3.13 -2.66 6.94
C GLY A 103 -1.87 -1.84 6.71
N PHE A 104 -1.17 -1.51 7.79
CA PHE A 104 0.01 -0.65 7.77
C PHE A 104 1.17 -1.30 7.05
N HIS A 105 1.73 -0.58 6.10
CA HIS A 105 2.86 -1.05 5.29
C HIS A 105 3.72 0.11 4.79
N GLY A 106 4.91 -0.20 4.30
CA GLY A 106 5.85 0.77 3.75
C GLY A 106 7.27 0.21 3.63
N HIS A 107 8.25 1.08 3.41
CA HIS A 107 9.67 0.79 3.52
C HIS A 107 10.36 1.96 4.24
N PRO A 108 10.28 1.99 5.58
CA PRO A 108 10.62 3.17 6.37
C PRO A 108 12.11 3.48 6.40
N ASN A 109 12.95 2.46 6.17
CA ASN A 109 14.40 2.64 6.12
C ASN A 109 14.81 3.20 4.75
N PRO A 110 15.70 4.20 4.70
CA PRO A 110 16.26 4.68 3.46
C PRO A 110 16.90 3.57 2.63
N ILE A 111 16.69 3.61 1.33
CA ILE A 111 17.33 2.69 0.39
C ILE A 111 18.83 3.00 0.33
N GLU A 112 19.66 1.94 0.45
CA GLU A 112 21.13 2.05 0.46
C GLU A 112 21.78 1.32 -0.71
N CYS A 113 21.05 1.13 -1.80
CA CYS A 113 21.58 0.48 -3.00
C CYS A 113 22.67 1.33 -3.69
N PRO A 114 23.53 0.75 -4.54
CA PRO A 114 24.42 1.50 -5.41
C PRO A 114 23.67 2.49 -6.30
N ASP A 115 24.35 3.56 -6.72
CA ASP A 115 23.72 4.67 -7.46
C ASP A 115 23.20 4.26 -8.85
N ASP A 116 23.67 3.16 -9.41
CA ASP A 116 23.21 2.57 -10.66
C ASP A 116 22.07 1.56 -10.50
N LYS A 117 21.64 1.29 -9.26
CA LYS A 117 20.52 0.40 -8.94
C LYS A 117 19.30 1.19 -8.51
N PHE A 118 18.13 0.63 -8.79
CA PHE A 118 16.85 1.27 -8.50
C PHE A 118 15.84 0.21 -8.01
N ARG A 119 15.03 0.59 -7.05
CA ARG A 119 13.86 -0.20 -6.65
C ARG A 119 12.74 0.09 -7.63
N VAL A 120 12.34 -0.90 -8.41
CA VAL A 120 11.38 -0.73 -9.49
C VAL A 120 10.20 -1.68 -9.32
N GLY A 121 8.99 -1.18 -9.54
CA GLY A 121 7.79 -1.99 -9.49
C GLY A 121 6.63 -1.36 -10.24
N PHE A 122 5.57 -2.12 -10.35
CA PHE A 122 4.28 -1.66 -10.87
C PHE A 122 3.21 -1.92 -9.82
N ARG A 123 2.54 -0.86 -9.38
CA ARG A 123 1.50 -0.90 -8.36
C ARG A 123 0.13 -0.81 -9.01
N LEU A 124 -0.78 -1.68 -8.59
CA LEU A 124 -2.17 -1.72 -9.04
C LEU A 124 -3.11 -1.76 -7.85
N PHE A 125 -4.24 -1.11 -8.01
CA PHE A 125 -5.33 -1.13 -7.05
C PHE A 125 -6.58 -1.70 -7.69
N TYR A 126 -7.34 -2.45 -6.90
CA TYR A 126 -8.60 -3.03 -7.32
C TYR A 126 -9.69 -2.67 -6.31
N TYR A 127 -10.89 -2.50 -6.81
CA TYR A 127 -11.99 -1.91 -6.08
C TYR A 127 -13.23 -2.78 -6.11
N ILE A 128 -14.21 -2.44 -5.29
CA ILE A 128 -15.56 -3.00 -5.31
C ILE A 128 -16.57 -1.87 -5.21
N ALA A 129 -17.70 -2.02 -5.89
CA ALA A 129 -18.80 -1.06 -5.85
C ALA A 129 -19.78 -1.32 -4.71
N ASP A 130 -19.80 -2.55 -4.16
CA ASP A 130 -20.78 -2.93 -3.13
C ASP A 130 -20.55 -2.20 -1.81
N SER A 131 -21.58 -1.48 -1.34
CA SER A 131 -21.56 -0.70 -0.11
C SER A 131 -21.93 -1.47 1.17
N LYS A 132 -22.22 -2.77 1.08
CA LYS A 132 -22.79 -3.55 2.18
C LYS A 132 -21.80 -4.33 3.04
N HIS A 133 -20.49 -4.25 2.73
CA HIS A 133 -19.49 -4.97 3.51
C HIS A 133 -19.13 -4.21 4.80
N ASP A 134 -19.22 -4.88 5.94
CA ASP A 134 -18.96 -4.34 7.28
C ASP A 134 -17.51 -3.88 7.50
N TRP A 135 -16.57 -4.31 6.65
CA TRP A 135 -15.16 -3.95 6.76
C TRP A 135 -14.82 -2.58 6.14
N ARG A 136 -15.80 -1.93 5.51
CA ARG A 136 -15.56 -0.64 4.87
C ARG A 136 -15.67 0.51 5.84
N ASP A 137 -14.63 1.31 5.81
CA ASP A 137 -14.57 2.55 6.53
C ASP A 137 -15.13 3.71 5.67
N PRO A 138 -15.52 4.83 6.28
CA PRO A 138 -15.76 6.06 5.52
C PRO A 138 -14.58 6.39 4.59
N PRO A 139 -14.82 7.07 3.46
CA PRO A 139 -13.76 7.52 2.58
C PRO A 139 -12.66 8.30 3.31
N HIS A 140 -11.42 7.91 3.11
CA HIS A 140 -10.26 8.58 3.69
C HIS A 140 -9.04 8.50 2.76
N LYS A 141 -8.13 9.45 2.91
CA LYS A 141 -6.80 9.45 2.30
C LYS A 141 -5.86 8.48 3.02
N SER A 142 -4.62 8.35 2.56
CA SER A 142 -3.62 7.51 3.25
C SER A 142 -3.40 7.98 4.69
N LEU A 143 -3.37 7.02 5.61
CA LEU A 143 -3.21 7.24 7.04
C LEU A 143 -1.80 6.85 7.44
N TYR A 144 -0.99 7.80 7.89
CA TYR A 144 0.40 7.56 8.24
C TYR A 144 0.56 7.18 9.70
N TRP A 145 1.35 6.13 9.94
CA TRP A 145 1.81 5.80 11.27
C TRP A 145 2.95 6.72 11.65
N TYR A 146 2.71 7.57 12.63
CA TYR A 146 3.77 8.39 13.21
C TYR A 146 4.36 7.66 14.40
N ASP A 147 5.52 7.07 14.20
CA ASP A 147 6.40 6.69 15.30
C ASP A 147 7.06 7.98 15.82
N LYS A 148 6.27 8.75 16.50
CA LYS A 148 6.82 9.85 17.29
C LYS A 148 6.98 9.32 18.67
N ASP A 149 8.25 9.12 19.05
CA ASP A 149 8.63 8.88 20.43
C ASP A 149 7.61 7.98 21.15
N ALA A 150 7.95 6.89 21.66
CA ALA A 150 7.10 5.82 22.19
C ALA A 150 5.88 6.25 23.07
N ASP A 151 5.71 7.54 23.30
CA ASP A 151 4.65 8.17 24.08
C ASP A 151 3.44 8.64 23.28
N GLN A 152 3.48 8.59 21.93
CA GLN A 152 2.32 8.93 21.10
C GLN A 152 2.04 7.83 20.07
N PRO A 153 1.31 6.80 20.46
CA PRO A 153 0.81 5.83 19.51
C PRO A 153 -0.07 6.53 18.47
N TYR A 154 -0.12 5.93 17.30
CA TYR A 154 -1.06 6.31 16.24
C TYR A 154 -2.42 6.72 16.82
N HIS A 155 -2.85 7.95 16.56
CA HIS A 155 -4.14 8.44 17.01
C HIS A 155 -5.23 7.96 16.06
N LEU A 156 -6.14 7.15 16.57
CA LEU A 156 -7.35 6.72 15.84
C LEU A 156 -8.18 7.90 15.33
N GLU A 157 -8.07 9.06 15.97
CA GLU A 157 -8.68 10.32 15.52
C GLU A 157 -8.22 10.72 14.10
N ASN A 158 -7.01 10.32 13.72
CA ASN A 158 -6.50 10.50 12.36
C ASN A 158 -7.05 9.46 11.38
N GLU A 159 -7.68 8.39 11.84
CA GLU A 159 -8.34 7.43 10.94
C GLU A 159 -9.50 8.05 10.18
N TYR A 160 -10.19 9.00 10.78
CA TYR A 160 -11.37 9.65 10.21
C TYR A 160 -11.09 11.06 9.68
N GLY A 161 -9.85 11.44 9.65
CA GLY A 161 -9.31 12.31 8.64
C GLY A 161 -9.50 13.79 8.71
N HIS A 162 -9.71 14.40 9.83
CA HIS A 162 -9.60 15.87 9.84
C HIS A 162 -8.15 16.38 9.72
N GLY A 163 -7.16 15.57 10.15
CA GLY A 163 -5.75 15.96 10.06
C GLY A 163 -5.02 15.57 8.77
N ASN A 164 -5.57 14.62 8.00
CA ASN A 164 -4.94 14.15 6.76
C ASN A 164 -5.57 14.74 5.48
N LEU A 165 -6.72 15.40 5.60
CA LEU A 165 -7.36 16.04 4.46
C LEU A 165 -6.55 17.26 3.98
N ASP A 166 -5.89 17.95 4.89
CA ASP A 166 -5.16 19.19 4.59
C ASP A 166 -3.70 18.94 4.17
N ALA A 167 -3.17 17.74 4.38
CA ALA A 167 -1.77 17.42 4.07
C ALA A 167 -1.46 17.20 2.58
N ASN A 168 -2.45 17.32 1.70
CA ASN A 168 -2.30 17.12 0.25
C ASN A 168 -2.85 18.29 -0.59
N GLU A 169 -2.99 19.47 -0.02
CA GLU A 169 -3.36 20.69 -0.75
C GLU A 169 -2.16 21.54 -1.19
N ASP A 170 -0.92 21.03 -1.07
CA ASP A 170 0.29 21.68 -1.60
C ASP A 170 0.90 20.87 -2.75
#